data_9f3344a59cbbf00615dbe0da02ba37db
#
_entry.id   9f3344a59cbbf00615dbe0da02ba37db
#
_cell.length_a   1.000
_cell.length_b   1.000
_cell.length_c   1.000
_cell.angle_alpha   90.00
_cell.angle_beta   90.00
_cell.angle_gamma   90.00
#
_symmetry.space_group_name_H-M   'P 1'
#
loop_
_entity.id
_entity.type
_entity.pdbx_description
1 polymer ?
#
loop_
_entity_poly.entity_id
_entity_poly.type
_entity_poly.pdbx_seq_one_letter_code
_entity_poly.pdbx_strand_id
1 'polypeptide(L)'
;NHVKNWGTEYVFFWADTFLAWSPQEFDEFCEMYQDVKLPFWCQTRIETISEYKLKKLKEVGLDRITFGMEHGNEKFRREVVKRNYSNKKAVELMRIPSDLDIIFTVNNIIGFPGETRELAFDTINLNREFKSDNATCSILIPFAGTEIRKLAEKQGLIDADKICSVANSSDEGVLDMPQWNKKEVAKLSKVFSMYVKFPKDRWPEIKKAEEDTELFNKLKDEFLNTFWSKKGDKAITEAAKGLF
;
A
#
# COMPACT_ATOMS: atom_id res chain seq x y z
N ASN A 1 -19.31 -1.58 24.25
CA ASN A 1 -18.73 -1.28 25.58
C ASN A 1 -17.38 -0.50 25.48
N HIS A 2 -16.46 -0.85 24.54
CA HIS A 2 -15.17 -0.13 24.40
C HIS A 2 -15.37 1.35 24.05
N VAL A 3 -16.23 1.68 23.10
CA VAL A 3 -16.51 3.07 22.69
C VAL A 3 -16.96 3.90 23.89
N LYS A 4 -17.93 3.38 24.69
CA LYS A 4 -18.47 4.10 25.84
C LYS A 4 -17.49 4.21 27.03
N ASN A 5 -16.64 3.17 27.22
CA ASN A 5 -15.78 3.11 28.40
C ASN A 5 -14.42 3.81 28.19
N TRP A 6 -13.96 3.93 26.93
CA TRP A 6 -12.61 4.41 26.58
C TRP A 6 -12.61 5.69 25.74
N GLY A 7 -13.79 6.26 25.43
CA GLY A 7 -13.87 7.50 24.63
C GLY A 7 -13.29 7.34 23.22
N THR A 8 -13.48 6.16 22.60
CA THR A 8 -12.97 5.90 21.25
C THR A 8 -13.63 6.84 20.24
N GLU A 9 -12.83 7.56 19.46
CA GLU A 9 -13.31 8.52 18.46
C GLU A 9 -13.11 8.03 17.03
N TYR A 10 -12.25 7.02 16.82
CA TYR A 10 -11.90 6.49 15.51
C TYR A 10 -11.58 4.98 15.59
N VAL A 11 -11.94 4.22 14.55
CA VAL A 11 -11.68 2.77 14.49
C VAL A 11 -10.79 2.44 13.29
N PHE A 12 -9.77 1.63 13.51
CA PHE A 12 -8.97 1.06 12.45
C PHE A 12 -9.19 -0.47 12.38
N PHE A 13 -9.81 -0.94 11.29
CA PHE A 13 -9.98 -2.36 11.05
C PHE A 13 -8.74 -2.93 10.36
N TRP A 14 -7.88 -3.53 11.16
CA TRP A 14 -6.68 -4.20 10.67
C TRP A 14 -7.05 -5.61 10.18
N ALA A 15 -7.57 -5.70 8.97
CA ALA A 15 -7.97 -6.95 8.34
C ALA A 15 -7.27 -7.08 6.98
N ASP A 16 -6.78 -8.28 6.67
CA ASP A 16 -6.08 -8.52 5.39
C ASP A 16 -6.97 -8.27 4.18
N THR A 17 -8.27 -8.54 4.30
CA THR A 17 -9.21 -8.36 3.19
C THR A 17 -10.62 -8.06 3.73
N PHE A 18 -10.84 -6.83 4.17
CA PHE A 18 -12.09 -6.42 4.82
C PHE A 18 -13.34 -6.66 3.97
N LEU A 19 -13.26 -6.51 2.65
CA LEU A 19 -14.39 -6.70 1.74
C LEU A 19 -14.59 -8.15 1.25
N ALA A 20 -13.85 -9.13 1.81
CA ALA A 20 -13.98 -10.53 1.40
C ALA A 20 -15.24 -11.24 1.96
N TRP A 21 -15.95 -10.59 2.86
CA TRP A 21 -17.20 -11.14 3.45
C TRP A 21 -18.26 -11.44 2.40
N SER A 22 -19.09 -12.45 2.67
CA SER A 22 -20.29 -12.69 1.88
C SER A 22 -21.22 -11.45 1.92
N PRO A 23 -22.12 -11.29 0.96
CA PRO A 23 -23.07 -10.17 0.97
C PRO A 23 -23.86 -10.09 2.27
N GLN A 24 -24.30 -11.23 2.82
CA GLN A 24 -25.08 -11.29 4.06
C GLN A 24 -24.25 -10.83 5.26
N GLU A 25 -23.05 -11.39 5.47
CA GLU A 25 -22.16 -10.98 6.58
C GLU A 25 -21.79 -9.50 6.49
N PHE A 26 -21.59 -9.00 5.27
CA PHE A 26 -21.30 -7.60 5.04
C PHE A 26 -22.47 -6.69 5.41
N ASP A 27 -23.69 -7.09 5.07
CA ASP A 27 -24.90 -6.35 5.42
C ASP A 27 -25.14 -6.35 6.92
N GLU A 28 -25.00 -7.49 7.60
CA GLU A 28 -25.05 -7.62 9.05
C GLU A 28 -24.03 -6.71 9.76
N PHE A 29 -22.79 -6.64 9.22
CA PHE A 29 -21.79 -5.70 9.74
C PHE A 29 -22.26 -4.26 9.62
N CYS A 30 -22.77 -3.85 8.45
CA CYS A 30 -23.22 -2.48 8.23
C CYS A 30 -24.39 -2.11 9.16
N GLU A 31 -25.35 -3.03 9.34
CA GLU A 31 -26.48 -2.84 10.28
C GLU A 31 -26.00 -2.64 11.72
N MET A 32 -25.11 -3.51 12.21
CA MET A 32 -24.56 -3.37 13.56
C MET A 32 -23.71 -2.10 13.72
N TYR A 33 -22.96 -1.71 12.70
CA TYR A 33 -22.07 -0.56 12.79
C TYR A 33 -22.80 0.77 12.77
N GLN A 34 -24.05 0.83 12.27
CA GLN A 34 -24.89 2.01 12.33
C GLN A 34 -25.10 2.53 13.76
N ASP A 35 -25.15 1.62 14.74
CA ASP A 35 -25.28 1.98 16.15
C ASP A 35 -23.98 2.57 16.75
N VAL A 36 -22.85 2.24 16.16
CA VAL A 36 -21.52 2.73 16.57
C VAL A 36 -21.21 4.04 15.87
N LYS A 37 -21.32 4.07 14.56
CA LYS A 37 -21.21 5.21 13.63
C LYS A 37 -19.96 6.09 13.85
N LEU A 38 -18.87 5.49 14.31
CA LEU A 38 -17.59 6.17 14.39
C LEU A 38 -16.90 6.18 13.02
N PRO A 39 -16.15 7.22 12.68
CA PRO A 39 -15.33 7.19 11.48
C PRO A 39 -14.33 6.04 11.57
N PHE A 40 -14.08 5.37 10.44
CA PHE A 40 -13.16 4.26 10.43
C PHE A 40 -12.33 4.18 9.14
N TRP A 41 -11.21 3.50 9.27
CA TRP A 41 -10.32 3.09 8.20
C TRP A 41 -10.27 1.57 8.13
N CYS A 42 -10.35 1.01 6.93
CA CYS A 42 -10.14 -0.41 6.68
C CYS A 42 -9.21 -0.64 5.49
N GLN A 43 -8.73 -1.87 5.35
CA GLN A 43 -7.92 -2.27 4.22
C GLN A 43 -8.47 -3.53 3.55
N THR A 44 -8.28 -3.61 2.22
CA THR A 44 -8.77 -4.72 1.43
C THR A 44 -7.95 -4.90 0.15
N ARG A 45 -8.30 -5.89 -0.65
CA ARG A 45 -7.68 -6.16 -1.96
C ARG A 45 -8.46 -5.49 -3.08
N ILE A 46 -7.78 -5.07 -4.16
CA ILE A 46 -8.43 -4.45 -5.32
C ILE A 46 -9.53 -5.34 -5.89
N GLU A 47 -9.30 -6.65 -6.02
CA GLU A 47 -10.25 -7.59 -6.59
C GLU A 47 -11.55 -7.76 -5.79
N THR A 48 -11.60 -7.26 -4.56
CA THR A 48 -12.81 -7.30 -3.71
C THR A 48 -13.65 -6.02 -3.79
N ILE A 49 -13.23 -5.03 -4.58
CA ILE A 49 -13.95 -3.77 -4.73
C ILE A 49 -15.34 -4.03 -5.33
N SER A 50 -16.34 -3.50 -4.69
CA SER A 50 -17.74 -3.50 -5.11
C SER A 50 -18.34 -2.12 -4.85
N GLU A 51 -18.96 -1.52 -5.85
CA GLU A 51 -19.62 -0.22 -5.70
C GLU A 51 -20.69 -0.27 -4.59
N TYR A 52 -21.46 -1.35 -4.55
CA TYR A 52 -22.45 -1.60 -3.49
C TYR A 52 -21.80 -1.55 -2.10
N LYS A 53 -20.72 -2.31 -1.88
CA LYS A 53 -20.05 -2.35 -0.58
C LYS A 53 -19.46 -1.00 -0.20
N LEU A 54 -18.81 -0.30 -1.13
CA LEU A 54 -18.21 1.00 -0.84
C LEU A 54 -19.26 2.07 -0.51
N LYS A 55 -20.41 2.07 -1.19
CA LYS A 55 -21.52 2.97 -0.87
C LYS A 55 -22.04 2.71 0.55
N LYS A 56 -22.31 1.45 0.90
CA LYS A 56 -22.77 1.10 2.25
C LYS A 56 -21.75 1.46 3.34
N LEU A 57 -20.46 1.19 3.12
CA LEU A 57 -19.43 1.58 4.09
C LEU A 57 -19.40 3.10 4.31
N LYS A 58 -19.55 3.89 3.23
CA LYS A 58 -19.60 5.35 3.33
C LYS A 58 -20.78 5.82 4.18
N GLU A 59 -21.95 5.17 4.06
CA GLU A 59 -23.16 5.47 4.85
C GLU A 59 -22.98 5.20 6.34
N VAL A 60 -22.18 4.19 6.70
CA VAL A 60 -21.98 3.80 8.10
C VAL A 60 -20.71 4.38 8.75
N GLY A 61 -19.94 5.22 8.03
CA GLY A 61 -18.83 5.96 8.62
C GLY A 61 -17.45 5.68 8.04
N LEU A 62 -17.33 5.06 6.86
CA LEU A 62 -16.02 4.93 6.20
C LEU A 62 -15.41 6.31 5.95
N ASP A 63 -14.30 6.59 6.61
CA ASP A 63 -13.48 7.78 6.39
C ASP A 63 -12.51 7.58 5.22
N ARG A 64 -11.79 6.49 5.22
CA ARG A 64 -10.83 6.12 4.18
C ARG A 64 -10.63 4.63 4.04
N ILE A 65 -10.04 4.21 2.92
CA ILE A 65 -9.76 2.79 2.65
C ILE A 65 -8.37 2.62 2.03
N THR A 66 -7.73 1.50 2.33
CA THR A 66 -6.45 1.12 1.71
C THR A 66 -6.64 -0.11 0.84
N PHE A 67 -6.12 -0.06 -0.38
CA PHE A 67 -6.15 -1.17 -1.33
C PHE A 67 -4.78 -1.78 -1.53
N GLY A 68 -4.65 -3.08 -1.26
CA GLY A 68 -3.45 -3.85 -1.62
C GLY A 68 -3.46 -4.19 -3.11
N MET A 69 -2.57 -3.56 -3.87
CA MET A 69 -2.31 -3.89 -5.28
C MET A 69 -1.12 -4.83 -5.42
N GLU A 70 -0.12 -4.62 -4.58
CA GLU A 70 1.14 -5.31 -4.44
C GLU A 70 2.12 -5.05 -5.58
N HIS A 71 1.77 -5.36 -6.86
CA HIS A 71 2.71 -5.25 -7.97
C HIS A 71 2.01 -4.87 -9.29
N GLY A 72 2.64 -4.02 -10.12
CA GLY A 72 2.05 -3.47 -11.34
C GLY A 72 2.26 -4.30 -12.60
N ASN A 73 3.28 -5.15 -12.67
CA ASN A 73 3.46 -6.04 -13.82
C ASN A 73 2.50 -7.23 -13.73
N GLU A 74 1.59 -7.40 -14.69
CA GLU A 74 0.56 -8.43 -14.67
C GLU A 74 1.12 -9.86 -14.64
N LYS A 75 2.13 -10.13 -15.46
CA LYS A 75 2.76 -11.45 -15.51
C LYS A 75 3.45 -11.77 -14.19
N PHE A 76 4.27 -10.87 -13.70
CA PHE A 76 4.98 -11.02 -12.43
C PHE A 76 4.00 -11.16 -11.26
N ARG A 77 2.97 -10.31 -11.20
CA ARG A 77 1.92 -10.37 -10.18
C ARG A 77 1.22 -11.72 -10.16
N ARG A 78 0.86 -12.28 -11.33
CA ARG A 78 0.24 -13.59 -11.43
C ARG A 78 1.19 -14.72 -11.03
N GLU A 79 2.44 -14.67 -11.50
CA GLU A 79 3.40 -15.79 -11.36
C GLU A 79 4.10 -15.81 -10.00
N VAL A 80 4.43 -14.67 -9.43
CA VAL A 80 5.19 -14.53 -8.18
C VAL A 80 4.28 -14.16 -7.00
N VAL A 81 3.48 -13.09 -7.15
CA VAL A 81 2.61 -12.59 -6.07
C VAL A 81 1.32 -13.42 -5.93
N LYS A 82 1.00 -14.25 -6.94
CA LYS A 82 -0.20 -15.13 -6.97
C LYS A 82 -1.52 -14.35 -6.92
N ARG A 83 -1.55 -13.16 -7.55
CA ARG A 83 -2.77 -12.37 -7.74
C ARG A 83 -3.13 -12.29 -9.22
N ASN A 84 -4.34 -12.72 -9.56
CA ASN A 84 -4.79 -12.90 -10.95
C ASN A 84 -5.89 -11.92 -11.34
N TYR A 85 -5.51 -10.70 -11.66
CA TYR A 85 -6.36 -9.70 -12.29
C TYR A 85 -5.54 -8.86 -13.29
N SER A 86 -6.20 -8.34 -14.34
CA SER A 86 -5.53 -7.51 -15.33
C SER A 86 -5.38 -6.06 -14.86
N ASN A 87 -4.37 -5.35 -15.40
CA ASN A 87 -4.20 -3.92 -15.12
C ASN A 87 -5.42 -3.11 -15.57
N LYS A 88 -6.03 -3.48 -16.71
CA LYS A 88 -7.28 -2.88 -17.15
C LYS A 88 -8.37 -3.02 -16.08
N LYS A 89 -8.54 -4.21 -15.53
CA LYS A 89 -9.53 -4.45 -14.46
C LYS A 89 -9.21 -3.67 -13.19
N ALA A 90 -7.93 -3.59 -12.81
CA ALA A 90 -7.51 -2.79 -11.67
C ALA A 90 -7.88 -1.30 -11.86
N VAL A 91 -7.59 -0.73 -13.03
CA VAL A 91 -7.92 0.68 -13.34
C VAL A 91 -9.45 0.90 -13.33
N GLU A 92 -10.24 -0.03 -13.88
CA GLU A 92 -11.70 0.05 -13.84
C GLU A 92 -12.22 0.04 -12.38
N LEU A 93 -11.75 -0.87 -11.56
CA LEU A 93 -12.16 -1.00 -10.16
C LEU A 93 -11.75 0.22 -9.32
N MET A 94 -10.55 0.75 -9.53
CA MET A 94 -10.03 1.90 -8.78
C MET A 94 -10.69 3.23 -9.16
N ARG A 95 -11.52 3.28 -10.21
CA ARG A 95 -12.40 4.42 -10.48
C ARG A 95 -13.55 4.51 -9.48
N ILE A 96 -14.06 3.37 -8.99
CA ILE A 96 -15.23 3.33 -8.10
C ILE A 96 -15.01 4.17 -6.83
N PRO A 97 -13.94 3.98 -6.02
CA PRO A 97 -13.72 4.83 -4.85
C PRO A 97 -13.52 6.31 -5.22
N SER A 98 -12.89 6.62 -6.37
CA SER A 98 -12.76 8.00 -6.86
C SER A 98 -14.11 8.63 -7.18
N ASP A 99 -14.98 7.91 -7.89
CA ASP A 99 -16.30 8.39 -8.30
C ASP A 99 -17.25 8.56 -7.10
N LEU A 100 -17.01 7.82 -6.03
CA LEU A 100 -17.70 7.93 -4.76
C LEU A 100 -17.08 8.97 -3.80
N ASP A 101 -16.04 9.69 -4.21
CA ASP A 101 -15.32 10.65 -3.37
C ASP A 101 -14.88 10.02 -2.01
N ILE A 102 -14.32 8.81 -2.08
CA ILE A 102 -13.74 8.11 -0.94
C ILE A 102 -12.23 8.35 -0.94
N ILE A 103 -11.70 8.79 0.19
CA ILE A 103 -10.24 8.92 0.39
C ILE A 103 -9.61 7.52 0.37
N PHE A 104 -8.63 7.28 -0.49
CA PHE A 104 -7.98 5.99 -0.52
C PHE A 104 -6.49 6.03 -0.83
N THR A 105 -5.79 5.05 -0.28
CA THR A 105 -4.38 4.79 -0.54
C THR A 105 -4.18 3.44 -1.20
N VAL A 106 -3.04 3.26 -1.88
CA VAL A 106 -2.67 1.99 -2.51
C VAL A 106 -1.38 1.48 -1.92
N ASN A 107 -1.42 0.28 -1.36
CA ASN A 107 -0.24 -0.41 -0.85
C ASN A 107 0.39 -1.28 -1.92
N ASN A 108 1.71 -1.21 -2.01
CA ASN A 108 2.54 -1.96 -2.94
C ASN A 108 3.68 -2.63 -2.19
N ILE A 109 4.26 -3.65 -2.80
CA ILE A 109 5.44 -4.36 -2.29
C ILE A 109 6.46 -4.45 -3.42
N ILE A 110 7.74 -4.22 -3.10
CA ILE A 110 8.87 -4.42 -3.99
C ILE A 110 9.94 -5.29 -3.31
N GLY A 111 10.92 -5.75 -4.07
CA GLY A 111 11.99 -6.62 -3.57
C GLY A 111 11.61 -8.09 -3.58
N PHE A 112 10.71 -8.52 -4.45
CA PHE A 112 10.37 -9.94 -4.63
C PHE A 112 11.51 -10.72 -5.29
N PRO A 113 11.66 -12.03 -5.01
CA PRO A 113 12.61 -12.88 -5.72
C PRO A 113 12.42 -12.77 -7.24
N GLY A 114 13.50 -12.45 -7.95
CA GLY A 114 13.50 -12.29 -9.41
C GLY A 114 12.98 -10.95 -9.91
N GLU A 115 12.59 -10.03 -9.04
CA GLU A 115 12.19 -8.68 -9.44
C GLU A 115 13.40 -7.85 -9.90
N THR A 116 13.16 -6.94 -10.83
CA THR A 116 14.12 -5.92 -11.28
C THR A 116 13.58 -4.52 -11.01
N ARG A 117 14.44 -3.53 -11.09
CA ARG A 117 14.03 -2.14 -10.95
C ARG A 117 12.97 -1.74 -11.98
N GLU A 118 13.08 -2.23 -13.22
CA GLU A 118 12.12 -1.96 -14.30
C GLU A 118 10.73 -2.52 -13.96
N LEU A 119 10.66 -3.72 -13.38
CA LEU A 119 9.40 -4.32 -12.92
C LEU A 119 8.78 -3.51 -11.78
N ALA A 120 9.59 -2.96 -10.87
CA ALA A 120 9.09 -2.04 -9.85
C ALA A 120 8.56 -0.72 -10.46
N PHE A 121 9.15 -0.24 -11.57
CA PHE A 121 8.61 0.91 -12.31
C PHE A 121 7.29 0.61 -13.02
N ASP A 122 7.02 -0.65 -13.40
CA ASP A 122 5.67 -1.04 -13.85
C ASP A 122 4.65 -0.82 -12.72
N THR A 123 5.05 -1.08 -11.47
CA THR A 123 4.20 -0.80 -10.30
C THR A 123 3.96 0.69 -10.10
N ILE A 124 4.99 1.52 -10.23
CA ILE A 124 4.88 2.98 -10.18
C ILE A 124 3.95 3.47 -11.30
N ASN A 125 4.15 3.00 -12.54
CA ASN A 125 3.36 3.44 -13.68
C ASN A 125 1.88 3.07 -13.54
N LEU A 126 1.55 1.86 -13.05
CA LEU A 126 0.16 1.48 -12.82
C LEU A 126 -0.49 2.33 -11.71
N ASN A 127 0.24 2.64 -10.62
CA ASN A 127 -0.29 3.53 -9.57
C ASN A 127 -0.59 4.94 -10.10
N ARG A 128 0.11 5.41 -11.12
CA ARG A 128 -0.14 6.71 -11.75
C ARG A 128 -1.46 6.78 -12.53
N GLU A 129 -2.01 5.63 -12.94
CA GLU A 129 -3.32 5.53 -13.57
C GLU A 129 -4.47 5.68 -12.54
N PHE A 130 -4.17 5.53 -11.25
CA PHE A 130 -5.15 5.65 -10.18
C PHE A 130 -5.22 7.09 -9.67
N LYS A 131 -6.43 7.55 -9.35
CA LYS A 131 -6.65 8.83 -8.66
C LYS A 131 -6.56 8.70 -7.14
N SER A 132 -5.62 7.86 -6.65
CA SER A 132 -5.43 7.65 -5.22
C SER A 132 -4.93 8.91 -4.52
N ASP A 133 -5.23 9.07 -3.24
CA ASP A 133 -4.66 10.16 -2.45
C ASP A 133 -3.17 9.92 -2.19
N ASN A 134 -2.79 8.66 -1.97
CA ASN A 134 -1.39 8.26 -1.87
C ASN A 134 -1.15 6.84 -2.39
N ALA A 135 0.12 6.50 -2.64
CA ALA A 135 0.58 5.15 -2.93
C ALA A 135 1.83 4.89 -2.08
N THR A 136 1.75 3.90 -1.20
CA THR A 136 2.87 3.49 -0.34
C THR A 136 3.57 2.27 -0.91
N CYS A 137 4.80 2.04 -0.51
CA CYS A 137 5.57 0.88 -0.92
C CYS A 137 6.32 0.30 0.27
N SER A 138 6.09 -0.98 0.55
CA SER A 138 6.84 -1.76 1.52
C SER A 138 7.86 -2.64 0.83
N ILE A 139 8.95 -2.94 1.51
CA ILE A 139 9.92 -3.93 1.04
C ILE A 139 9.45 -5.32 1.47
N LEU A 140 9.56 -6.30 0.58
CA LEU A 140 9.16 -7.67 0.88
C LEU A 140 9.88 -8.23 2.11
N ILE A 141 9.10 -8.77 3.03
CA ILE A 141 9.59 -9.57 4.16
C ILE A 141 9.14 -11.01 3.93
N PRO A 142 10.06 -11.92 3.58
CA PRO A 142 9.72 -13.32 3.32
C PRO A 142 9.58 -14.07 4.65
N PHE A 143 8.40 -14.01 5.27
CA PHE A 143 8.11 -14.68 6.53
C PHE A 143 8.21 -16.21 6.40
N ALA A 144 8.69 -16.86 7.45
CA ALA A 144 8.81 -18.31 7.52
C ALA A 144 7.45 -19.00 7.23
N GLY A 145 7.48 -20.09 6.49
CA GLY A 145 6.29 -20.88 6.12
C GLY A 145 5.57 -20.40 4.86
N THR A 146 5.88 -19.21 4.33
CA THR A 146 5.26 -18.71 3.11
C THR A 146 5.90 -19.26 1.83
N GLU A 147 5.13 -19.37 0.74
CA GLU A 147 5.65 -19.80 -0.56
C GLU A 147 6.74 -18.87 -1.11
N ILE A 148 6.61 -17.56 -0.84
CA ILE A 148 7.62 -16.60 -1.25
C ILE A 148 8.95 -16.79 -0.50
N ARG A 149 8.89 -17.24 0.75
CA ARG A 149 10.08 -17.60 1.53
C ARG A 149 10.76 -18.84 0.93
N LYS A 150 10.01 -19.89 0.62
CA LYS A 150 10.54 -21.10 -0.04
C LYS A 150 11.18 -20.78 -1.38
N LEU A 151 10.59 -19.88 -2.15
CA LEU A 151 11.15 -19.41 -3.42
C LEU A 151 12.48 -18.68 -3.21
N ALA A 152 12.57 -17.79 -2.23
CA ALA A 152 13.79 -17.05 -1.91
C ALA A 152 14.92 -18.00 -1.45
N GLU A 153 14.63 -18.98 -0.60
CA GLU A 153 15.57 -20.00 -0.15
C GLU A 153 16.08 -20.87 -1.32
N LYS A 154 15.16 -21.34 -2.17
CA LYS A 154 15.50 -22.12 -3.38
C LYS A 154 16.42 -21.37 -4.33
N GLN A 155 16.31 -20.05 -4.38
CA GLN A 155 17.17 -19.18 -5.21
C GLN A 155 18.46 -18.75 -4.50
N GLY A 156 18.68 -19.17 -3.25
CA GLY A 156 19.87 -18.80 -2.47
C GLY A 156 19.89 -17.32 -2.06
N LEU A 157 18.73 -16.64 -2.03
CA LEU A 157 18.63 -15.22 -1.70
C LEU A 157 18.52 -14.96 -0.19
N ILE A 158 18.28 -16.01 0.59
CA ILE A 158 18.15 -15.95 2.05
C ILE A 158 18.46 -17.32 2.65
N ASP A 159 19.14 -17.31 3.79
CA ASP A 159 19.43 -18.52 4.53
C ASP A 159 18.18 -19.06 5.25
N ALA A 160 18.02 -20.39 5.30
CA ALA A 160 16.83 -21.02 5.86
C ALA A 160 16.60 -20.72 7.36
N ASP A 161 17.66 -20.47 8.10
CA ASP A 161 17.66 -20.16 9.54
C ASP A 161 17.47 -18.65 9.84
N LYS A 162 17.51 -17.79 8.79
CA LYS A 162 17.35 -16.35 9.00
C LYS A 162 15.95 -15.99 9.43
N ILE A 163 15.83 -15.41 10.61
CA ILE A 163 14.57 -14.86 11.14
C ILE A 163 14.34 -13.48 10.52
N CYS A 164 13.20 -13.32 9.86
CA CYS A 164 12.75 -12.04 9.32
C CYS A 164 11.64 -11.46 10.20
N SER A 165 11.79 -10.20 10.58
CA SER A 165 10.76 -9.44 11.31
C SER A 165 10.58 -8.06 10.70
N VAL A 166 9.43 -7.43 10.96
CA VAL A 166 9.14 -6.06 10.50
C VAL A 166 10.19 -5.07 11.03
N ALA A 167 10.64 -5.25 12.26
CA ALA A 167 11.66 -4.40 12.89
C ALA A 167 13.04 -4.45 12.19
N ASN A 168 13.35 -5.55 11.49
CA ASN A 168 14.65 -5.76 10.86
C ASN A 168 14.66 -5.37 9.36
N SER A 169 13.56 -4.87 8.82
CA SER A 169 13.39 -4.65 7.37
C SER A 169 13.22 -3.18 6.97
N SER A 170 13.18 -2.25 7.92
CA SER A 170 12.78 -0.87 7.65
C SER A 170 13.80 -0.07 6.82
N ASP A 171 15.08 -0.35 6.93
CA ASP A 171 16.14 0.48 6.32
C ASP A 171 16.97 -0.23 5.24
N GLU A 172 16.97 -1.56 5.24
CA GLU A 172 17.64 -2.36 4.21
C GLU A 172 16.72 -3.49 3.74
N GLY A 173 16.64 -3.73 2.43
CA GLY A 173 15.94 -4.89 1.89
C GLY A 173 16.43 -6.20 2.52
N VAL A 174 15.55 -7.20 2.61
CA VAL A 174 15.90 -8.50 3.19
C VAL A 174 16.64 -9.38 2.21
N LEU A 175 16.22 -9.37 0.94
CA LEU A 175 16.78 -10.21 -0.11
C LEU A 175 17.87 -9.45 -0.89
N ASP A 176 19.04 -10.05 -0.97
CA ASP A 176 20.15 -9.49 -1.75
C ASP A 176 20.19 -10.17 -3.13
N MET A 177 19.55 -9.54 -4.09
CA MET A 177 19.39 -10.10 -5.43
C MET A 177 20.51 -9.61 -6.37
N PRO A 178 21.09 -10.46 -7.21
CA PRO A 178 22.19 -10.07 -8.09
C PRO A 178 21.81 -9.01 -9.13
N GLN A 179 20.54 -9.01 -9.59
CA GLN A 179 20.04 -8.06 -10.58
C GLN A 179 19.54 -6.75 -9.96
N TRP A 180 19.23 -6.72 -8.66
CA TRP A 180 18.74 -5.54 -7.93
C TRP A 180 19.00 -5.73 -6.44
N ASN A 181 20.09 -5.16 -5.96
CA ASN A 181 20.55 -5.37 -4.60
C ASN A 181 19.64 -4.70 -3.56
N LYS A 182 19.68 -5.19 -2.34
CA LYS A 182 18.80 -4.76 -1.25
C LYS A 182 18.88 -3.27 -0.93
N LYS A 183 20.06 -2.64 -1.10
CA LYS A 183 20.22 -1.19 -0.87
C LYS A 183 19.49 -0.37 -1.92
N GLU A 184 19.53 -0.79 -3.19
CA GLU A 184 18.80 -0.12 -4.27
C GLU A 184 17.30 -0.29 -4.12
N VAL A 185 16.83 -1.45 -3.64
CA VAL A 185 15.42 -1.68 -3.28
C VAL A 185 14.98 -0.69 -2.20
N ALA A 186 15.77 -0.56 -1.12
CA ALA A 186 15.48 0.36 -0.02
C ALA A 186 15.45 1.83 -0.48
N LYS A 187 16.39 2.23 -1.35
CA LYS A 187 16.40 3.59 -1.90
C LYS A 187 15.15 3.88 -2.72
N LEU A 188 14.73 2.95 -3.59
CA LEU A 188 13.51 3.13 -4.37
C LEU A 188 12.26 3.17 -3.49
N SER A 189 12.19 2.32 -2.46
CA SER A 189 11.06 2.30 -1.52
C SER A 189 10.83 3.68 -0.88
N LYS A 190 11.89 4.35 -0.44
CA LYS A 190 11.83 5.69 0.19
C LYS A 190 11.19 6.76 -0.71
N VAL A 191 11.45 6.72 -2.00
CA VAL A 191 10.97 7.74 -2.96
C VAL A 191 9.83 7.26 -3.84
N PHE A 192 9.31 6.05 -3.61
CA PHE A 192 8.27 5.43 -4.44
C PHE A 192 7.06 6.33 -4.63
N SER A 193 6.50 6.86 -3.55
CA SER A 193 5.34 7.75 -3.58
C SER A 193 5.62 9.03 -4.39
N MET A 194 6.85 9.53 -4.36
CA MET A 194 7.26 10.69 -5.14
C MET A 194 7.23 10.39 -6.64
N TYR A 195 7.76 9.23 -7.07
CA TYR A 195 7.66 8.80 -8.46
C TYR A 195 6.21 8.64 -8.93
N VAL A 196 5.31 8.21 -8.05
CA VAL A 196 3.89 8.10 -8.38
C VAL A 196 3.23 9.47 -8.53
N LYS A 197 3.49 10.41 -7.64
CA LYS A 197 2.71 11.66 -7.54
C LYS A 197 3.31 12.83 -8.29
N PHE A 198 4.62 12.99 -8.27
CA PHE A 198 5.25 14.09 -9.01
C PHE A 198 5.17 13.87 -10.53
N PRO A 199 5.18 14.94 -11.32
CA PRO A 199 5.30 14.87 -12.78
C PRO A 199 6.56 14.11 -13.22
N LYS A 200 6.52 13.47 -14.41
CA LYS A 200 7.66 12.65 -14.90
C LYS A 200 8.92 13.46 -15.21
N ASP A 201 8.79 14.72 -15.53
CA ASP A 201 9.92 15.64 -15.73
C ASP A 201 10.75 15.86 -14.46
N ARG A 202 10.18 15.62 -13.28
CA ARG A 202 10.88 15.63 -11.99
C ARG A 202 11.58 14.31 -11.62
N TRP A 203 11.38 13.25 -12.38
CA TRP A 203 12.01 11.96 -12.09
C TRP A 203 13.53 11.98 -12.00
N PRO A 204 14.28 12.77 -12.83
CA PRO A 204 15.73 12.90 -12.65
C PRO A 204 16.13 13.49 -11.29
N GLU A 205 15.33 14.41 -10.74
CA GLU A 205 15.54 14.98 -9.41
C GLU A 205 15.27 13.94 -8.30
N ILE A 206 14.16 13.19 -8.43
CA ILE A 206 13.82 12.10 -7.50
C ILE A 206 14.91 11.02 -7.52
N LYS A 207 15.45 10.70 -8.70
CA LYS A 207 16.57 9.74 -8.81
C LYS A 207 17.81 10.20 -8.04
N LYS A 208 18.11 11.49 -8.03
CA LYS A 208 19.23 12.03 -7.21
C LYS A 208 18.90 11.93 -5.72
N ALA A 209 17.65 12.14 -5.33
CA ALA A 209 17.22 12.05 -3.94
C ALA A 209 17.27 10.61 -3.36
N GLU A 210 17.40 9.57 -4.19
CA GLU A 210 17.68 8.21 -3.71
C GLU A 210 19.03 8.11 -2.99
N GLU A 211 20.00 8.99 -3.32
CA GLU A 211 21.36 9.03 -2.76
C GLU A 211 21.62 10.25 -1.88
N ASP A 212 20.87 11.33 -2.11
CA ASP A 212 21.04 12.63 -1.45
C ASP A 212 19.96 12.83 -0.39
N THR A 213 20.34 12.71 0.88
CA THR A 213 19.41 12.84 2.02
C THR A 213 18.85 14.26 2.15
N GLU A 214 19.61 15.29 1.82
CA GLU A 214 19.12 16.68 1.92
C GLU A 214 18.08 16.94 0.85
N LEU A 215 18.34 16.53 -0.38
CA LEU A 215 17.38 16.62 -1.47
C LEU A 215 16.12 15.77 -1.19
N PHE A 216 16.31 14.56 -0.64
CA PHE A 216 15.17 13.72 -0.22
C PHE A 216 14.28 14.43 0.80
N ASN A 217 14.85 15.02 1.84
CA ASN A 217 14.08 15.74 2.86
C ASN A 217 13.33 16.93 2.27
N LYS A 218 13.96 17.70 1.39
CA LYS A 218 13.31 18.79 0.67
C LYS A 218 12.11 18.32 -0.16
N LEU A 219 12.29 17.24 -0.94
CA LEU A 219 11.21 16.67 -1.75
C LEU A 219 10.11 16.05 -0.90
N LYS A 220 10.45 15.45 0.24
CA LYS A 220 9.49 14.91 1.21
C LYS A 220 8.60 16.01 1.78
N ASP A 221 9.18 17.14 2.20
CA ASP A 221 8.42 18.27 2.73
C ASP A 221 7.49 18.85 1.66
N GLU A 222 7.97 19.01 0.43
CA GLU A 222 7.15 19.43 -0.71
C GLU A 222 6.01 18.44 -0.97
N PHE A 223 6.29 17.14 -0.97
CA PHE A 223 5.31 16.08 -1.16
C PHE A 223 4.21 16.13 -0.09
N LEU A 224 4.59 16.22 1.18
CA LEU A 224 3.65 16.30 2.30
C LEU A 224 2.76 17.53 2.19
N ASN A 225 3.33 18.70 1.88
CA ASN A 225 2.59 19.93 1.72
C ASN A 225 1.66 19.94 0.50
N THR A 226 2.04 19.27 -0.58
CA THR A 226 1.28 19.28 -1.84
C THR A 226 0.14 18.26 -1.87
N PHE A 227 0.41 17.03 -1.42
CA PHE A 227 -0.48 15.90 -1.61
C PHE A 227 -1.15 15.42 -0.32
N TRP A 228 -0.52 15.64 0.84
CA TRP A 228 -1.03 15.11 2.11
C TRP A 228 -1.82 16.14 2.92
N SER A 229 -1.41 17.39 2.94
CA SER A 229 -2.03 18.44 3.77
C SER A 229 -3.44 18.87 3.35
N LYS A 230 -3.87 18.51 2.13
CA LYS A 230 -5.13 19.00 1.55
C LYS A 230 -6.39 18.25 1.98
N LYS A 231 -6.27 17.05 2.54
CA LYS A 231 -7.43 16.18 2.84
C LYS A 231 -7.45 15.63 4.26
N GLY A 232 -6.67 16.14 5.18
CA GLY A 232 -6.67 15.42 6.40
C GLY A 232 -6.30 16.02 7.69
N ASP A 233 -6.88 15.46 8.61
CA ASP A 233 -6.73 15.54 10.02
C ASP A 233 -5.27 15.64 10.49
N LYS A 234 -4.93 16.61 11.35
CA LYS A 234 -3.58 16.78 11.92
C LYS A 234 -3.04 15.52 12.58
N ALA A 235 -3.90 14.71 13.22
CA ALA A 235 -3.53 13.48 13.89
C ALA A 235 -2.98 12.42 12.92
N ILE A 236 -3.55 12.32 11.72
CA ILE A 236 -3.11 11.37 10.70
C ILE A 236 -1.85 11.87 10.00
N THR A 237 -1.70 13.18 9.84
CA THR A 237 -0.48 13.80 9.31
C THR A 237 0.71 13.55 10.24
N GLU A 238 0.52 13.60 11.55
CA GLU A 238 1.57 13.26 12.53
C GLU A 238 1.90 11.74 12.52
N ALA A 239 0.90 10.87 12.44
CA ALA A 239 1.12 9.42 12.31
C ALA A 239 1.83 9.05 10.99
N ALA A 240 1.51 9.75 9.90
CA ALA A 240 2.14 9.53 8.60
C ALA A 240 3.61 9.98 8.55
N LYS A 241 4.02 10.96 9.34
CA LYS A 241 5.44 11.36 9.45
C LYS A 241 6.34 10.22 9.97
N GLY A 242 5.78 9.26 10.68
CA GLY A 242 6.47 8.06 11.14
C GLY A 242 6.47 6.89 10.14
N LEU A 243 5.79 7.02 9.00
CA LEU A 243 5.71 5.98 7.96
C LEU A 243 6.70 6.19 6.79
N PHE A 244 7.53 7.26 6.86
CA PHE A 244 8.59 7.58 5.88
C PHE A 244 9.98 7.47 6.49
#